data_4f209fefb1e49c868ee59e3a3f217567
#
_entry.id   4f209fefb1e49c868ee59e3a3f217567
#
_cell.length_a   1.000
_cell.length_b   1.000
_cell.length_c   1.000
_cell.angle_alpha   90.00
_cell.angle_beta   90.00
_cell.angle_gamma   90.00
#
_symmetry.space_group_name_H-M   'P 1'
#
loop_
_entity.id
_entity.type
_entity.pdbx_description
1 polymer ?
#
loop_
_entity_poly.entity_id
_entity_poly.type
_entity_poly.pdbx_seq_one_letter_code
_entity_poly.pdbx_strand_id
1 'polypeptide(L)'
;MNESFFPTKEKFINPYTDEGFKRIFGSEINKDMIIKFLNSLLNETIRDITFRNVEAFGLGRNDRKAVFDIFCKTDKEEMIIVETEVYLEMPKFTLKLSDCDTLYKKFLFVLNNIDILERLPKELNEQIFQKLKSIVEIERMTPDERLAYELSLSTERDLYACMETKYEEGMEKGKVEGKVEGKVEVAGKMKSQGIPVETIAQCTGLSVEEIGSL
;
A
#
# COMPACT_ATOMS: atom_id res chain seq x y z
N MET A 1 3.83 -30.90 -23.06
CA MET A 1 4.48 -30.34 -21.86
C MET A 1 3.90 -28.95 -21.69
N ASN A 2 2.97 -28.77 -20.77
CA ASN A 2 2.41 -27.45 -20.49
C ASN A 2 3.42 -26.69 -19.62
N GLU A 3 4.23 -25.83 -20.25
CA GLU A 3 4.86 -24.74 -19.52
C GLU A 3 3.71 -23.92 -18.93
N SER A 4 3.74 -23.74 -17.62
CA SER A 4 2.68 -23.07 -16.89
C SER A 4 2.45 -21.68 -17.51
N PHE A 5 1.23 -21.43 -17.93
CA PHE A 5 0.77 -20.13 -18.46
C PHE A 5 1.03 -18.96 -17.46
N PHE A 6 1.38 -19.29 -16.24
CA PHE A 6 1.56 -18.33 -15.14
C PHE A 6 3.03 -17.92 -14.98
N PRO A 7 3.36 -16.64 -15.13
CA PRO A 7 4.73 -16.14 -15.10
C PRO A 7 5.36 -16.09 -13.71
N THR A 8 4.57 -16.15 -12.63
CA THR A 8 5.05 -16.02 -11.25
C THR A 8 5.85 -17.24 -10.82
N LYS A 9 7.11 -17.01 -10.46
CA LYS A 9 8.01 -18.01 -9.86
C LYS A 9 8.03 -17.95 -8.33
N GLU A 10 7.27 -17.03 -7.75
CA GLU A 10 7.17 -16.85 -6.31
C GLU A 10 6.49 -18.06 -5.67
N LYS A 11 6.95 -18.41 -4.47
CA LYS A 11 6.38 -19.54 -3.71
C LYS A 11 5.14 -19.11 -2.94
N PHE A 12 5.12 -17.89 -2.47
CA PHE A 12 4.07 -17.30 -1.67
C PHE A 12 3.43 -16.12 -2.38
N ILE A 13 2.15 -15.92 -2.13
CA ILE A 13 1.42 -14.74 -2.62
C ILE A 13 1.98 -13.46 -1.99
N ASN A 14 1.89 -12.36 -2.73
CA ASN A 14 2.09 -11.04 -2.17
C ASN A 14 0.87 -10.65 -1.32
N PRO A 15 0.99 -10.51 0.02
CA PRO A 15 -0.14 -10.19 0.90
C PRO A 15 -0.68 -8.76 0.72
N TYR A 16 0.01 -7.94 -0.07
CA TYR A 16 -0.35 -6.55 -0.32
C TYR A 16 -1.15 -6.34 -1.60
N THR A 17 -1.37 -7.37 -2.38
CA THR A 17 -2.34 -7.34 -3.47
C THR A 17 -3.76 -7.48 -2.93
N ASP A 18 -4.75 -6.99 -3.66
CA ASP A 18 -6.17 -7.15 -3.28
C ASP A 18 -6.54 -8.62 -3.08
N GLU A 19 -6.16 -9.46 -4.04
CA GLU A 19 -6.44 -10.90 -3.98
C GLU A 19 -5.65 -11.61 -2.87
N GLY A 20 -4.37 -11.24 -2.67
CA GLY A 20 -3.54 -11.78 -1.59
C GLY A 20 -4.11 -11.44 -0.22
N PHE A 21 -4.55 -10.21 -0.04
CA PHE A 21 -5.17 -9.74 1.19
C PHE A 21 -6.51 -10.43 1.47
N LYS A 22 -7.39 -10.50 0.46
CA LYS A 22 -8.69 -11.20 0.54
C LYS A 22 -8.53 -12.67 0.87
N ARG A 23 -7.52 -13.32 0.29
CA ARG A 23 -7.24 -14.73 0.58
C ARG A 23 -6.84 -14.97 2.03
N ILE A 24 -6.03 -14.08 2.61
CA ILE A 24 -5.59 -14.19 4.01
C ILE A 24 -6.73 -13.83 4.97
N PHE A 25 -7.38 -12.69 4.75
CA PHE A 25 -8.25 -12.06 5.73
C PHE A 25 -9.73 -11.98 5.32
N GLY A 26 -10.07 -12.14 4.05
CA GLY A 26 -11.41 -11.96 3.51
C GLY A 26 -12.20 -13.25 3.28
N SER A 27 -11.69 -14.42 3.66
CA SER A 27 -12.31 -15.70 3.42
C SER A 27 -13.07 -16.22 4.62
N GLU A 28 -14.31 -16.70 4.42
CA GLU A 28 -15.11 -17.37 5.45
C GLU A 28 -14.39 -18.60 6.05
N ILE A 29 -13.60 -19.32 5.23
CA ILE A 29 -12.82 -20.49 5.67
C ILE A 29 -11.68 -20.05 6.60
N ASN A 30 -11.20 -18.83 6.47
CA ASN A 30 -10.06 -18.29 7.21
C ASN A 30 -10.47 -17.21 8.23
N LYS A 31 -11.73 -17.18 8.68
CA LYS A 31 -12.24 -16.24 9.69
C LYS A 31 -11.37 -16.15 10.94
N ASP A 32 -10.82 -17.27 11.39
CA ASP A 32 -9.94 -17.32 12.55
C ASP A 32 -8.65 -16.51 12.34
N MET A 33 -8.20 -16.33 11.10
CA MET A 33 -7.02 -15.51 10.78
C MET A 33 -7.30 -14.05 11.09
N ILE A 34 -8.39 -13.49 10.54
CA ILE A 34 -8.74 -12.09 10.80
C ILE A 34 -9.17 -11.85 12.25
N ILE A 35 -9.90 -12.79 12.87
CA ILE A 35 -10.28 -12.69 14.29
C ILE A 35 -9.04 -12.58 15.16
N LYS A 36 -8.05 -13.44 14.97
CA LYS A 36 -6.79 -13.38 15.74
C LYS A 36 -5.99 -12.12 15.46
N PHE A 37 -5.94 -11.67 14.21
CA PHE A 37 -5.30 -10.41 13.84
C PHE A 37 -5.97 -9.23 14.55
N LEU A 38 -7.29 -9.09 14.44
CA LEU A 38 -8.05 -8.01 15.08
C LEU A 38 -7.97 -8.06 16.60
N ASN A 39 -8.10 -9.24 17.21
CA ASN A 39 -7.94 -9.39 18.67
C ASN A 39 -6.52 -9.03 19.14
N SER A 40 -5.52 -9.19 18.28
CA SER A 40 -4.15 -8.77 18.62
C SER A 40 -3.92 -7.26 18.46
N LEU A 41 -4.77 -6.59 17.68
CA LEU A 41 -4.71 -5.15 17.41
C LEU A 41 -5.62 -4.35 18.36
N LEU A 42 -6.84 -4.85 18.58
CA LEU A 42 -7.88 -4.23 19.39
C LEU A 42 -7.83 -4.84 20.80
N ASN A 43 -8.11 -4.03 21.82
CA ASN A 43 -8.23 -4.53 23.21
C ASN A 43 -9.59 -5.22 23.46
N GLU A 44 -10.21 -5.76 22.40
CA GLU A 44 -11.52 -6.41 22.46
C GLU A 44 -11.40 -7.90 22.15
N THR A 45 -12.33 -8.72 22.66
CA THR A 45 -12.38 -10.14 22.35
C THR A 45 -13.49 -10.40 21.33
N ILE A 46 -13.10 -10.44 20.06
CA ILE A 46 -13.98 -10.81 18.94
C ILE A 46 -14.08 -12.33 18.89
N ARG A 47 -15.31 -12.85 18.89
CA ARG A 47 -15.60 -14.30 18.82
C ARG A 47 -15.99 -14.74 17.42
N ASP A 48 -16.72 -13.89 16.70
CA ASP A 48 -17.17 -14.17 15.35
C ASP A 48 -17.25 -12.89 14.53
N ILE A 49 -17.17 -13.04 13.22
CA ILE A 49 -17.28 -11.95 12.25
C ILE A 49 -18.20 -12.34 11.11
N THR A 50 -18.81 -11.34 10.51
CA THR A 50 -19.56 -11.47 9.27
C THR A 50 -19.01 -10.46 8.27
N PHE A 51 -18.53 -10.95 7.14
CA PHE A 51 -17.98 -10.09 6.08
C PHE A 51 -19.12 -9.38 5.36
N ARG A 52 -18.98 -8.06 5.17
CA ARG A 52 -19.77 -7.29 4.22
C ARG A 52 -18.96 -7.00 2.97
N ASN A 53 -17.80 -6.38 3.16
CA ASN A 53 -16.85 -6.12 2.11
C ASN A 53 -15.43 -6.13 2.70
N VAL A 54 -14.49 -6.72 1.99
CA VAL A 54 -13.08 -6.72 2.38
C VAL A 54 -12.29 -6.34 1.15
N GLU A 55 -11.70 -5.16 1.17
CA GLU A 55 -10.92 -4.63 0.07
C GLU A 55 -9.56 -4.13 0.56
N ALA A 56 -8.52 -4.34 -0.23
CA ALA A 56 -7.22 -3.75 -0.03
C ALA A 56 -6.97 -2.71 -1.10
N PHE A 57 -6.81 -1.46 -0.70
CA PHE A 57 -6.45 -0.37 -1.60
C PHE A 57 -5.02 0.09 -1.31
N GLY A 58 -4.18 0.17 -2.34
CA GLY A 58 -2.87 0.80 -2.27
C GLY A 58 -2.86 2.03 -3.16
N LEU A 59 -2.58 3.20 -2.62
CA LEU A 59 -2.40 4.44 -3.38
C LEU A 59 -0.93 4.68 -3.79
N GLY A 60 -0.01 3.83 -3.34
CA GLY A 60 1.41 3.92 -3.65
C GLY A 60 2.21 2.75 -3.11
N ARG A 61 3.49 2.64 -3.53
CA ARG A 61 4.42 1.59 -3.06
C ARG A 61 4.57 1.53 -1.54
N ASN A 62 4.30 2.64 -0.85
CA ASN A 62 4.57 2.82 0.56
C ASN A 62 3.30 2.90 1.43
N ASP A 63 2.13 3.10 0.83
CA ASP A 63 0.88 3.27 1.57
C ASP A 63 -0.05 2.12 1.24
N ARG A 64 -0.35 1.29 2.24
CA ARG A 64 -1.31 0.20 2.13
C ARG A 64 -2.50 0.52 3.04
N LYS A 65 -3.67 0.63 2.43
CA LYS A 65 -4.95 0.79 3.10
C LYS A 65 -5.68 -0.54 3.06
N ALA A 66 -5.93 -1.11 4.22
CA ALA A 66 -6.83 -2.23 4.35
C ALA A 66 -8.19 -1.71 4.84
N VAL A 67 -9.24 -1.95 4.07
CA VAL A 67 -10.61 -1.63 4.46
C VAL A 67 -11.29 -2.91 4.89
N PHE A 68 -11.73 -2.94 6.14
CA PHE A 68 -12.53 -4.01 6.69
C PHE A 68 -13.94 -3.47 6.93
N ASP A 69 -14.91 -3.91 6.15
CA ASP A 69 -16.34 -3.72 6.43
C ASP A 69 -16.87 -5.05 6.95
N ILE A 70 -16.76 -5.22 8.25
CA ILE A 70 -17.10 -6.46 8.94
C ILE A 70 -17.95 -6.19 10.17
N PHE A 71 -18.92 -7.06 10.39
CA PHE A 71 -19.60 -7.14 11.67
C PHE A 71 -18.86 -8.09 12.60
N CYS A 72 -18.50 -7.60 13.77
CA CYS A 72 -17.86 -8.40 14.81
C CYS A 72 -18.87 -8.68 15.93
N LYS A 73 -18.90 -9.93 16.37
CA LYS A 73 -19.61 -10.33 17.59
C LYS A 73 -18.59 -10.52 18.72
N THR A 74 -18.76 -9.75 19.80
CA THR A 74 -17.88 -9.85 20.98
C THR A 74 -18.34 -10.94 21.93
N ASP A 75 -17.56 -11.22 22.96
CA ASP A 75 -17.90 -12.12 24.06
C ASP A 75 -19.06 -11.60 24.94
N LYS A 76 -19.36 -10.30 24.89
CA LYS A 76 -20.50 -9.67 25.55
C LYS A 76 -21.78 -9.72 24.72
N GLU A 77 -21.77 -10.46 23.57
CA GLU A 77 -22.84 -10.52 22.58
C GLU A 77 -23.18 -9.18 21.92
N GLU A 78 -22.34 -8.18 22.09
CA GLU A 78 -22.46 -6.90 21.42
C GLU A 78 -22.07 -7.06 19.94
N MET A 79 -22.89 -6.51 19.05
CA MET A 79 -22.56 -6.39 17.65
C MET A 79 -21.79 -5.09 17.45
N ILE A 80 -20.51 -5.20 17.15
CA ILE A 80 -19.67 -4.05 16.81
C ILE A 80 -19.51 -4.03 15.29
N ILE A 81 -19.84 -2.90 14.69
CA ILE A 81 -19.50 -2.63 13.28
C ILE A 81 -18.06 -2.15 13.29
N VAL A 82 -17.16 -2.94 12.72
CA VAL A 82 -15.78 -2.50 12.49
C VAL A 82 -15.72 -1.95 11.07
N GLU A 83 -16.15 -0.71 10.91
CA GLU A 83 -15.78 0.12 9.77
C GLU A 83 -14.41 0.72 10.09
N THR A 84 -13.36 -0.09 9.98
CA THR A 84 -12.02 0.36 10.33
C THR A 84 -11.17 0.42 9.08
N GLU A 85 -10.77 1.63 8.72
CA GLU A 85 -9.67 1.86 7.81
C GLU A 85 -8.37 1.72 8.61
N VAL A 86 -7.68 0.61 8.43
CA VAL A 86 -6.36 0.41 9.06
C VAL A 86 -5.28 0.81 8.05
N TYR A 87 -4.61 1.90 8.32
CA TYR A 87 -3.42 2.30 7.58
C TYR A 87 -2.21 1.57 8.16
N LEU A 88 -1.70 0.59 7.44
CA LEU A 88 -0.46 -0.09 7.79
C LEU A 88 0.70 0.54 7.02
N GLU A 89 1.44 1.45 7.67
CA GLU A 89 2.67 2.01 7.11
C GLU A 89 3.81 0.96 7.18
N MET A 90 3.67 -0.09 6.38
CA MET A 90 4.58 -1.24 6.39
C MET A 90 6.06 -0.89 6.17
N PRO A 91 6.43 0.11 5.34
CA PRO A 91 7.84 0.52 5.21
C PRO A 91 8.45 1.07 6.50
N LYS A 92 7.61 1.56 7.43
CA LYS A 92 8.07 2.03 8.75
C LYS A 92 8.21 0.89 9.77
N PHE A 93 7.73 -0.30 9.44
CA PHE A 93 7.88 -1.47 10.29
C PHE A 93 9.27 -2.10 10.08
N THR A 94 10.23 -1.74 10.93
CA THR A 94 11.64 -2.16 10.82
C THR A 94 12.08 -3.09 11.95
N LEU A 95 11.13 -3.62 12.74
CA LEU A 95 11.43 -4.51 13.86
C LEU A 95 12.00 -5.85 13.36
N LYS A 96 12.97 -6.37 14.09
CA LYS A 96 13.44 -7.75 13.91
C LYS A 96 12.47 -8.72 14.57
N LEU A 97 12.47 -9.97 14.14
CA LEU A 97 11.61 -11.00 14.73
C LEU A 97 11.82 -11.16 16.25
N SER A 98 13.07 -11.03 16.71
CA SER A 98 13.41 -11.07 18.17
C SER A 98 12.70 -10.01 18.99
N ASP A 99 12.31 -8.90 18.36
CA ASP A 99 11.70 -7.74 19.03
C ASP A 99 10.17 -7.74 18.90
N CYS A 100 9.63 -8.77 18.21
CA CYS A 100 8.19 -8.97 18.03
C CYS A 100 7.61 -9.76 19.22
N ASP A 101 7.35 -9.06 20.31
CA ASP A 101 6.85 -9.60 21.59
C ASP A 101 5.35 -9.88 21.62
N THR A 102 4.58 -9.29 20.68
CA THR A 102 3.13 -9.46 20.55
C THR A 102 2.76 -10.20 19.28
N LEU A 103 1.60 -10.88 19.31
CA LEU A 103 1.06 -11.56 18.13
C LEU A 103 0.85 -10.58 16.95
N TYR A 104 0.38 -9.35 17.24
CA TYR A 104 0.23 -8.29 16.25
C TYR A 104 1.56 -7.97 15.55
N LYS A 105 2.64 -7.72 16.31
CA LYS A 105 3.96 -7.46 15.73
C LYS A 105 4.48 -8.64 14.92
N LYS A 106 4.24 -9.87 15.37
CA LYS A 106 4.57 -11.08 14.61
C LYS A 106 3.81 -11.17 13.30
N PHE A 107 2.51 -10.84 13.28
CA PHE A 107 1.74 -10.77 12.04
C PHE A 107 2.33 -9.74 11.07
N LEU A 108 2.59 -8.51 11.52
CA LEU A 108 3.19 -7.48 10.67
C LEU A 108 4.56 -7.92 10.14
N PHE A 109 5.38 -8.54 10.99
CA PHE A 109 6.68 -9.07 10.58
C PHE A 109 6.53 -10.11 9.48
N VAL A 110 5.64 -11.08 9.65
CA VAL A 110 5.43 -12.15 8.66
C VAL A 110 4.86 -11.59 7.34
N LEU A 111 3.89 -10.69 7.39
CA LEU A 111 3.33 -10.05 6.19
C LEU A 111 4.41 -9.27 5.41
N ASN A 112 5.35 -8.63 6.12
CA ASN A 112 6.44 -7.89 5.49
C ASN A 112 7.60 -8.79 4.99
N ASN A 113 7.67 -10.01 5.50
CA ASN A 113 8.73 -10.98 5.21
C ASN A 113 8.12 -12.35 4.92
N ILE A 114 7.21 -12.43 3.95
CA ILE A 114 6.38 -13.63 3.72
C ILE A 114 7.20 -14.89 3.46
N ASP A 115 8.38 -14.76 2.86
CA ASP A 115 9.30 -15.88 2.57
C ASP A 115 9.84 -16.56 3.83
N ILE A 116 9.73 -15.93 5.01
CA ILE A 116 10.11 -16.56 6.29
C ILE A 116 9.27 -17.79 6.58
N LEU A 117 8.07 -17.87 6.00
CA LEU A 117 7.17 -19.01 6.10
C LEU A 117 7.75 -20.28 5.47
N GLU A 118 8.75 -20.16 4.60
CA GLU A 118 9.43 -21.34 4.05
C GLU A 118 10.08 -22.19 5.14
N ARG A 119 10.76 -21.52 6.10
CA ARG A 119 11.40 -22.14 7.26
C ARG A 119 10.98 -21.39 8.51
N LEU A 120 9.80 -21.72 9.04
CA LEU A 120 9.24 -21.10 10.21
C LEU A 120 10.21 -21.16 11.41
N PRO A 121 10.67 -20.00 11.93
CA PRO A 121 11.46 -19.93 13.15
C PRO A 121 10.64 -20.38 14.36
N LYS A 122 11.34 -20.74 15.45
CA LYS A 122 10.67 -21.17 16.70
C LYS A 122 9.77 -20.09 17.30
N GLU A 123 10.11 -18.83 17.10
CA GLU A 123 9.37 -17.64 17.53
C GLU A 123 8.00 -17.52 16.85
N LEU A 124 7.83 -18.17 15.68
CA LEU A 124 6.60 -18.21 14.88
C LEU A 124 5.95 -19.60 14.87
N ASN A 125 6.25 -20.45 15.86
CA ASN A 125 5.72 -21.82 15.94
C ASN A 125 4.24 -21.92 16.35
N GLU A 126 3.53 -20.82 16.40
CA GLU A 126 2.10 -20.78 16.68
C GLU A 126 1.31 -21.38 15.51
N GLN A 127 0.24 -22.14 15.80
CA GLN A 127 -0.58 -22.80 14.79
C GLN A 127 -1.11 -21.81 13.72
N ILE A 128 -1.32 -20.55 14.10
CA ILE A 128 -1.81 -19.52 13.19
C ILE A 128 -0.84 -19.26 12.04
N PHE A 129 0.48 -19.28 12.30
CA PHE A 129 1.48 -19.07 11.24
C PHE A 129 1.67 -20.31 10.36
N GLN A 130 1.45 -21.50 10.91
CA GLN A 130 1.38 -22.74 10.10
C GLN A 130 0.18 -22.70 9.14
N LYS A 131 -0.97 -22.23 9.65
CA LYS A 131 -2.16 -22.05 8.82
C LYS A 131 -1.93 -20.95 7.78
N LEU A 132 -1.35 -19.80 8.16
CA LEU A 132 -1.02 -18.72 7.25
C LEU A 132 -0.15 -19.22 6.10
N LYS A 133 0.90 -20.00 6.40
CA LYS A 133 1.73 -20.64 5.38
C LYS A 133 0.88 -21.41 4.36
N SER A 134 -0.05 -22.25 4.81
CA SER A 134 -0.89 -23.07 3.91
C SER A 134 -1.84 -22.22 3.05
N ILE A 135 -2.25 -21.06 3.53
CA ILE A 135 -3.14 -20.12 2.81
C ILE A 135 -2.37 -19.41 1.69
N VAL A 136 -1.13 -19.01 1.96
CA VAL A 136 -0.35 -18.15 1.06
C VAL A 136 0.51 -18.92 0.06
N GLU A 137 0.63 -20.24 0.17
CA GLU A 137 1.37 -21.07 -0.79
C GLU A 137 0.65 -21.11 -2.15
N ILE A 138 1.28 -20.55 -3.18
CA ILE A 138 0.72 -20.47 -4.56
C ILE A 138 0.44 -21.86 -5.13
N GLU A 139 1.25 -22.85 -4.81
CA GLU A 139 1.06 -24.24 -5.26
C GLU A 139 -0.25 -24.86 -4.77
N ARG A 140 -0.86 -24.33 -3.72
CA ARG A 140 -2.14 -24.79 -3.17
C ARG A 140 -3.36 -24.09 -3.76
N MET A 141 -3.15 -23.14 -4.64
CA MET A 141 -4.23 -22.46 -5.34
C MET A 141 -4.86 -23.35 -6.39
N THR A 142 -6.17 -23.28 -6.51
CA THR A 142 -6.86 -23.76 -7.69
C THR A 142 -6.47 -22.95 -8.92
N PRO A 143 -6.66 -23.45 -10.16
CA PRO A 143 -6.38 -22.70 -11.37
C PRO A 143 -7.11 -21.34 -11.42
N ASP A 144 -8.35 -21.26 -10.96
CA ASP A 144 -9.15 -20.04 -10.96
C ASP A 144 -8.62 -19.02 -9.93
N GLU A 145 -8.30 -19.47 -8.72
CA GLU A 145 -7.67 -18.62 -7.69
C GLU A 145 -6.33 -18.06 -8.16
N ARG A 146 -5.54 -18.92 -8.83
CA ARG A 146 -4.25 -18.49 -9.37
C ARG A 146 -4.42 -17.48 -10.49
N LEU A 147 -5.39 -17.67 -11.38
CA LEU A 147 -5.70 -16.68 -12.43
C LEU A 147 -6.12 -15.34 -11.83
N ALA A 148 -7.01 -15.36 -10.84
CA ALA A 148 -7.44 -14.14 -10.14
C ALA A 148 -6.26 -13.41 -9.50
N TYR A 149 -5.35 -14.14 -8.86
CA TYR A 149 -4.14 -13.58 -8.26
C TYR A 149 -3.19 -12.95 -9.30
N GLU A 150 -2.92 -13.63 -10.43
CA GLU A 150 -2.06 -13.10 -11.49
C GLU A 150 -2.66 -11.85 -12.14
N LEU A 151 -3.99 -11.79 -12.31
CA LEU A 151 -4.68 -10.59 -12.78
C LEU A 151 -4.54 -9.43 -11.78
N SER A 152 -4.67 -9.71 -10.49
CA SER A 152 -4.45 -8.73 -9.43
C SER A 152 -3.04 -8.16 -9.45
N LEU A 153 -2.02 -9.01 -9.63
CA LEU A 153 -0.63 -8.57 -9.78
C LEU A 153 -0.41 -7.69 -11.02
N SER A 154 -1.04 -8.05 -12.16
CA SER A 154 -0.95 -7.25 -13.38
C SER A 154 -1.56 -5.88 -13.18
N THR A 155 -2.77 -5.83 -12.63
CA THR A 155 -3.47 -4.57 -12.33
C THR A 155 -2.65 -3.68 -11.39
N GLU A 156 -2.03 -4.27 -10.36
CA GLU A 156 -1.16 -3.52 -9.44
C GLU A 156 0.05 -2.93 -10.17
N ARG A 157 0.71 -3.70 -11.03
CA ARG A 157 1.87 -3.21 -11.82
C ARG A 157 1.48 -2.08 -12.76
N ASP A 158 0.34 -2.21 -13.45
CA ASP A 158 -0.16 -1.18 -14.37
C ASP A 158 -0.52 0.10 -13.62
N LEU A 159 -1.13 -0.01 -12.44
CA LEU A 159 -1.42 1.13 -11.59
C LEU A 159 -0.15 1.85 -11.16
N TYR A 160 0.88 1.11 -10.71
CA TYR A 160 2.16 1.71 -10.32
C TYR A 160 2.83 2.42 -11.49
N ALA A 161 2.87 1.81 -12.67
CA ALA A 161 3.47 2.41 -13.86
C ALA A 161 2.75 3.73 -14.24
N CYS A 162 1.41 3.74 -14.17
CA CYS A 162 0.62 4.94 -14.40
C CYS A 162 0.91 6.04 -13.37
N MET A 163 0.98 5.69 -12.08
CA MET A 163 1.27 6.64 -11.00
C MET A 163 2.68 7.21 -11.12
N GLU A 164 3.68 6.41 -11.45
CA GLU A 164 5.07 6.85 -11.64
C GLU A 164 5.15 7.84 -12.82
N THR A 165 4.50 7.53 -13.94
CA THR A 165 4.40 8.44 -15.08
C THR A 165 3.75 9.76 -14.69
N LYS A 166 2.63 9.73 -13.97
CA LYS A 166 1.93 10.95 -13.52
C LYS A 166 2.75 11.78 -12.53
N TYR A 167 3.50 11.12 -11.67
CA TYR A 167 4.41 11.80 -10.74
C TYR A 167 5.54 12.52 -11.50
N GLU A 168 6.16 11.86 -12.48
CA GLU A 168 7.22 12.45 -13.30
C GLU A 168 6.70 13.62 -14.14
N GLU A 169 5.52 13.48 -14.78
CA GLU A 169 4.84 14.56 -15.50
C GLU A 169 4.56 15.75 -14.58
N GLY A 170 4.05 15.49 -13.38
CA GLY A 170 3.77 16.54 -12.38
C GLY A 170 5.03 17.26 -11.89
N MET A 171 6.09 16.51 -11.64
CA MET A 171 7.40 17.08 -11.27
C MET A 171 7.98 17.98 -12.37
N GLU A 172 7.98 17.53 -13.62
CA GLU A 172 8.53 18.32 -14.73
C GLU A 172 7.68 19.58 -14.96
N LYS A 173 6.34 19.45 -14.91
CA LYS A 173 5.43 20.60 -15.00
C LYS A 173 5.68 21.61 -13.90
N GLY A 174 5.73 21.17 -12.63
CA GLY A 174 6.00 22.05 -11.49
C GLY A 174 7.37 22.72 -11.55
N LYS A 175 8.39 22.03 -12.09
CA LYS A 175 9.71 22.60 -12.32
C LYS A 175 9.71 23.71 -13.39
N VAL A 176 8.95 23.51 -14.47
CA VAL A 176 8.80 24.52 -15.53
C VAL A 176 8.03 25.74 -15.00
N GLU A 177 6.88 25.50 -14.35
CA GLU A 177 6.04 26.55 -13.76
C GLU A 177 6.82 27.35 -12.70
N GLY A 178 7.49 26.68 -11.76
CA GLY A 178 8.30 27.34 -10.75
C GLY A 178 9.46 28.18 -11.30
N LYS A 179 10.07 27.74 -12.43
CA LYS A 179 11.07 28.56 -13.11
C LYS A 179 10.47 29.83 -13.73
N VAL A 180 9.28 29.75 -14.32
CA VAL A 180 8.59 30.89 -14.90
C VAL A 180 8.16 31.86 -13.79
N GLU A 181 7.52 31.35 -12.74
CA GLU A 181 7.11 32.15 -11.59
C GLU A 181 8.30 32.87 -10.93
N GLY A 182 9.42 32.16 -10.72
CA GLY A 182 10.63 32.75 -10.16
C GLY A 182 11.21 33.88 -11.04
N LYS A 183 11.17 33.72 -12.38
CA LYS A 183 11.59 34.78 -13.30
C LYS A 183 10.66 36.00 -13.22
N VAL A 184 9.35 35.79 -13.17
CA VAL A 184 8.33 36.83 -13.03
C VAL A 184 8.52 37.61 -11.71
N GLU A 185 8.71 36.88 -10.59
CA GLU A 185 8.95 37.47 -9.29
C GLU A 185 10.21 38.34 -9.27
N VAL A 186 11.31 37.88 -9.82
CA VAL A 186 12.57 38.61 -9.93
C VAL A 186 12.39 39.83 -10.81
N ALA A 187 11.73 39.71 -11.97
CA ALA A 187 11.46 40.84 -12.87
C ALA A 187 10.61 41.92 -12.20
N GLY A 188 9.57 41.52 -11.46
CA GLY A 188 8.74 42.46 -10.68
C GLY A 188 9.54 43.22 -9.62
N LYS A 189 10.42 42.53 -8.89
CA LYS A 189 11.32 43.19 -7.90
C LYS A 189 12.30 44.15 -8.57
N MET A 190 12.90 43.76 -9.69
CA MET A 190 13.81 44.62 -10.44
C MET A 190 13.08 45.88 -10.99
N LYS A 191 11.86 45.70 -11.51
CA LYS A 191 11.01 46.83 -12.02
C LYS A 191 10.67 47.82 -10.90
N SER A 192 10.32 47.34 -9.72
CA SER A 192 10.01 48.19 -8.56
C SER A 192 11.22 48.98 -8.05
N GLN A 193 12.45 48.54 -8.33
CA GLN A 193 13.69 49.22 -8.03
C GLN A 193 14.12 50.20 -9.14
N GLY A 194 13.33 50.36 -10.19
CA GLY A 194 13.59 51.29 -11.28
C GLY A 194 14.66 50.85 -12.28
N ILE A 195 14.94 49.54 -12.35
CA ILE A 195 15.89 48.98 -13.31
C ILE A 195 15.26 49.08 -14.73
N PRO A 196 16.02 49.49 -15.76
CA PRO A 196 15.51 49.56 -17.14
C PRO A 196 14.97 48.23 -17.63
N VAL A 197 13.84 48.26 -18.37
CA VAL A 197 13.13 47.05 -18.83
C VAL A 197 14.01 46.18 -19.71
N GLU A 198 14.89 46.76 -20.52
CA GLU A 198 15.83 46.05 -21.38
C GLU A 198 16.83 45.24 -20.56
N THR A 199 17.28 45.77 -19.43
CA THR A 199 18.17 45.07 -18.51
C THR A 199 17.44 43.91 -17.80
N ILE A 200 16.19 44.14 -17.38
CA ILE A 200 15.36 43.09 -16.78
C ILE A 200 15.16 41.95 -17.77
N ALA A 201 14.85 42.25 -19.04
CA ALA A 201 14.67 41.26 -20.11
C ALA A 201 15.93 40.42 -20.33
N GLN A 202 17.12 41.06 -20.33
CA GLN A 202 18.39 40.36 -20.45
C GLN A 202 18.68 39.41 -19.27
N CYS A 203 18.32 39.82 -18.04
CA CYS A 203 18.60 39.02 -16.84
C CYS A 203 17.60 37.85 -16.65
N THR A 204 16.32 38.07 -16.98
CA THR A 204 15.26 37.09 -16.70
C THR A 204 14.89 36.25 -17.93
N GLY A 205 15.18 36.75 -19.14
CA GLY A 205 14.75 36.17 -20.42
C GLY A 205 13.26 36.29 -20.68
N LEU A 206 12.56 37.18 -19.95
CA LEU A 206 11.18 37.60 -20.24
C LEU A 206 11.16 38.66 -21.33
N SER A 207 10.09 38.71 -22.11
CA SER A 207 9.88 39.73 -23.11
C SER A 207 9.60 41.11 -22.47
N VAL A 208 9.86 42.18 -23.21
CA VAL A 208 9.54 43.57 -22.78
C VAL A 208 8.04 43.74 -22.50
N GLU A 209 7.20 43.03 -23.26
CA GLU A 209 5.74 43.06 -23.10
C GLU A 209 5.31 42.36 -21.80
N GLU A 210 5.88 41.19 -21.47
CA GLU A 210 5.64 40.50 -20.21
C GLU A 210 6.08 41.33 -19.02
N ILE A 211 7.25 41.95 -19.07
CA ILE A 211 7.75 42.84 -18.01
C ILE A 211 6.88 44.10 -17.90
N GLY A 212 6.38 44.61 -19.03
CA GLY A 212 5.48 45.76 -19.06
C GLY A 212 4.19 45.53 -18.28
N SER A 213 3.67 44.32 -18.30
CA SER A 213 2.41 43.89 -17.66
C SER A 213 2.56 43.56 -16.16
N LEU A 214 3.76 43.45 -15.63
CA LEU A 214 4.04 43.28 -14.20
C LEU A 214 3.93 44.59 -13.45
#